data_dd8d355a761d2299746b19b33cb4c84c
#
_entry.id   dd8d355a761d2299746b19b33cb4c84c
#
_cell.length_a   1.000
_cell.length_b   1.000
_cell.length_c   1.000
_cell.angle_alpha   90.00
_cell.angle_beta   90.00
_cell.angle_gamma   90.00
#
_symmetry.space_group_name_H-M   'P 1'
#
loop_
_entity.id
_entity.type
_entity.pdbx_description
1 polymer ?
#
loop_
_entity_poly.entity_id
_entity_poly.type
_entity_poly.pdbx_seq_one_letter_code
_entity_poly.pdbx_strand_id
1 'polypeptide(L)'
;IAYNPGSLDPQTASDDSSTLLIASLYTGLLRLEPDGSLSAGVAEDYTVSDDGLTYRFKLSSSNYWTDANGFDSVCTAQDFVFGFQRLFDPATRAPRASEYFCIKNSRAINSGAISDLSRLGVTASGNYELTIELEYPDPNFPMLLTEAPAMPCSEEYFISSQGRYGLSRDTTPSNGAFYLRTWNYDPYT
;
A
#
# COMPACT_ATOMS: atom_id res chain seq x y z
N ILE A 1 13.95 -3.79 17.18
CA ILE A 1 14.36 -3.08 15.95
C ILE A 1 15.80 -2.69 16.13
N ALA A 2 16.67 -3.00 15.16
CA ALA A 2 18.09 -2.74 15.26
C ALA A 2 18.46 -1.25 15.06
N TYR A 3 17.63 -0.52 14.30
CA TYR A 3 17.82 0.89 13.98
C TYR A 3 16.47 1.62 13.97
N ASN A 4 16.49 2.95 14.16
CA ASN A 4 15.31 3.77 13.97
C ASN A 4 14.80 3.69 12.51
N PRO A 5 13.48 3.53 12.29
CA PRO A 5 12.95 3.53 10.94
C PRO A 5 13.15 4.91 10.27
N GLY A 6 13.49 4.90 8.99
CA GLY A 6 13.64 6.13 8.21
C GLY A 6 12.30 6.78 7.89
N SER A 7 11.29 5.97 7.58
CA SER A 7 9.92 6.39 7.28
C SER A 7 8.96 5.21 7.47
N LEU A 8 7.75 5.47 7.93
CA LEU A 8 6.65 4.51 7.98
C LEU A 8 5.61 4.77 6.86
N ASP A 9 5.98 5.52 5.83
CA ASP A 9 5.23 5.64 4.59
C ASP A 9 5.51 4.41 3.71
N PRO A 10 4.52 3.53 3.46
CA PRO A 10 4.73 2.27 2.75
C PRO A 10 5.30 2.44 1.35
N GLN A 11 4.94 3.50 0.62
CA GLN A 11 5.40 3.73 -0.75
C GLN A 11 6.83 4.25 -0.83
N THR A 12 7.38 4.82 0.25
CA THR A 12 8.73 5.42 0.26
C THR A 12 9.73 4.69 1.15
N ALA A 13 9.27 3.81 2.03
CA ALA A 13 10.13 3.02 2.90
C ALA A 13 11.01 2.05 2.11
N SER A 14 12.30 1.95 2.49
CA SER A 14 13.27 1.09 1.82
C SER A 14 14.22 0.36 2.78
N ASP A 15 14.16 0.66 4.08
CA ASP A 15 14.98 -0.02 5.08
C ASP A 15 14.20 -1.12 5.82
N ASP A 16 14.92 -2.12 6.33
CA ASP A 16 14.33 -3.30 6.98
C ASP A 16 13.52 -2.94 8.24
N SER A 17 13.98 -1.94 9.02
CA SER A 17 13.29 -1.51 10.25
C SER A 17 11.94 -0.88 9.93
N SER A 18 11.88 -0.03 8.89
CA SER A 18 10.65 0.56 8.38
C SER A 18 9.71 -0.51 7.86
N THR A 19 10.19 -1.42 7.02
CA THR A 19 9.40 -2.50 6.41
C THR A 19 8.78 -3.42 7.46
N LEU A 20 9.54 -3.78 8.51
CA LEU A 20 9.04 -4.62 9.60
C LEU A 20 7.90 -3.94 10.38
N LEU A 21 8.03 -2.64 10.67
CA LEU A 21 6.98 -1.88 11.37
C LEU A 21 5.75 -1.68 10.47
N ILE A 22 5.95 -1.38 9.20
CA ILE A 22 4.86 -1.25 8.22
C ILE A 22 4.05 -2.55 8.18
N ALA A 23 4.68 -3.72 8.14
CA ALA A 23 3.99 -5.01 8.17
C ALA A 23 3.14 -5.24 9.44
N SER A 24 3.42 -4.53 10.53
CA SER A 24 2.63 -4.58 11.76
C SER A 24 1.50 -3.55 11.80
N LEU A 25 1.71 -2.39 11.17
CA LEU A 25 0.78 -1.25 11.18
C LEU A 25 -0.24 -1.31 10.03
N TYR A 26 0.13 -1.93 8.91
CA TYR A 26 -0.71 -1.97 7.72
C TYR A 26 -1.14 -3.39 7.38
N THR A 27 -2.29 -3.51 6.74
CA THR A 27 -2.77 -4.74 6.12
C THR A 27 -3.01 -4.48 4.64
N GLY A 28 -2.31 -5.24 3.79
CA GLY A 28 -2.47 -5.22 2.33
C GLY A 28 -3.69 -6.02 1.85
N LEU A 29 -3.81 -6.17 0.54
CA LEU A 29 -4.86 -7.01 -0.06
C LEU A 29 -4.74 -8.45 0.41
N LEU A 30 -3.53 -8.98 0.44
CA LEU A 30 -3.18 -10.34 0.85
C LEU A 30 -2.15 -10.29 1.99
N ARG A 31 -1.97 -11.42 2.68
CA ARG A 31 -0.95 -11.63 3.71
C ARG A 31 -0.08 -12.83 3.36
N LEU A 32 1.18 -12.76 3.69
CA LEU A 32 2.11 -13.89 3.63
C LEU A 32 2.13 -14.58 4.99
N GLU A 33 1.78 -15.87 4.99
CA GLU A 33 1.82 -16.71 6.18
C GLU A 33 3.24 -17.27 6.42
N PRO A 34 3.56 -17.70 7.66
CA PRO A 34 4.88 -18.25 7.99
C PRO A 34 5.29 -19.49 7.19
N ASP A 35 4.34 -20.22 6.64
CA ASP A 35 4.58 -21.39 5.78
C ASP A 35 4.79 -21.04 4.31
N GLY A 36 4.74 -19.74 3.95
CA GLY A 36 4.87 -19.23 2.60
C GLY A 36 3.57 -19.20 1.80
N SER A 37 2.45 -19.61 2.36
CA SER A 37 1.14 -19.50 1.72
C SER A 37 0.60 -18.07 1.78
N LEU A 38 -0.36 -17.78 0.89
CA LEU A 38 -1.08 -16.52 0.90
C LEU A 38 -2.44 -16.69 1.58
N SER A 39 -2.81 -15.73 2.41
CA SER A 39 -4.10 -15.65 3.07
C SER A 39 -4.80 -14.31 2.80
N ALA A 40 -6.06 -14.22 3.20
CA ALA A 40 -6.84 -13.00 3.13
C ALA A 40 -6.22 -11.89 3.99
N GLY A 41 -6.06 -10.69 3.39
CA GLY A 41 -5.75 -9.46 4.09
C GLY A 41 -7.00 -8.59 4.22
N VAL A 42 -7.01 -7.41 3.56
CA VAL A 42 -8.22 -6.60 3.39
C VAL A 42 -9.15 -7.23 2.34
N ALA A 43 -8.61 -7.92 1.34
CA ALA A 43 -9.43 -8.67 0.40
C ALA A 43 -9.94 -9.97 1.04
N GLU A 44 -11.28 -10.14 1.05
CA GLU A 44 -11.93 -11.37 1.49
C GLU A 44 -11.78 -12.50 0.47
N ASP A 45 -11.76 -12.12 -0.82
CA ASP A 45 -11.66 -13.03 -1.95
C ASP A 45 -11.11 -12.29 -3.18
N TYR A 46 -10.56 -13.03 -4.14
CA TYR A 46 -10.18 -12.48 -5.44
C TYR A 46 -10.29 -13.53 -6.54
N THR A 47 -10.46 -13.04 -7.76
CA THR A 47 -10.48 -13.85 -8.99
C THR A 47 -9.43 -13.35 -9.97
N VAL A 48 -8.92 -14.26 -10.79
CA VAL A 48 -7.96 -13.96 -11.85
C VAL A 48 -8.58 -14.39 -13.18
N SER A 49 -8.47 -13.55 -14.21
CA SER A 49 -8.91 -13.91 -15.56
C SER A 49 -8.08 -15.05 -16.17
N ASP A 50 -8.63 -15.78 -17.13
CA ASP A 50 -8.00 -16.94 -17.75
C ASP A 50 -6.64 -16.61 -18.41
N ASP A 51 -6.46 -15.37 -18.87
CA ASP A 51 -5.21 -14.85 -19.43
C ASP A 51 -4.18 -14.40 -18.37
N GLY A 52 -4.56 -14.43 -17.08
CA GLY A 52 -3.70 -14.01 -15.98
C GLY A 52 -3.45 -12.50 -15.91
N LEU A 53 -4.23 -11.68 -16.63
CA LEU A 53 -3.99 -10.23 -16.73
C LEU A 53 -4.87 -9.40 -15.82
N THR A 54 -6.02 -9.90 -15.38
CA THR A 54 -6.97 -9.12 -14.57
C THR A 54 -7.24 -9.80 -13.25
N TYR A 55 -6.94 -9.08 -12.18
CA TYR A 55 -7.23 -9.47 -10.80
C TYR A 55 -8.39 -8.64 -10.28
N ARG A 56 -9.45 -9.29 -9.76
CA ARG A 56 -10.60 -8.60 -9.14
C ARG A 56 -10.70 -9.02 -7.69
N PHE A 57 -10.63 -8.04 -6.79
CA PHE A 57 -10.67 -8.24 -5.35
C PHE A 57 -11.99 -7.73 -4.79
N LYS A 58 -12.58 -8.53 -3.89
CA LYS A 58 -13.67 -8.11 -3.03
C LYS A 58 -13.12 -7.78 -1.66
N LEU A 59 -13.25 -6.53 -1.23
CA LEU A 59 -12.69 -6.04 0.02
C LEU A 59 -13.68 -6.18 1.17
N SER A 60 -13.15 -6.37 2.38
CA SER A 60 -13.91 -6.36 3.62
C SER A 60 -14.41 -4.95 3.95
N SER A 61 -15.66 -4.84 4.37
CA SER A 61 -16.23 -3.60 4.89
C SER A 61 -15.90 -3.33 6.36
N SER A 62 -15.16 -4.24 7.00
CA SER A 62 -14.79 -4.16 8.42
C SER A 62 -13.32 -3.83 8.66
N ASN A 63 -12.62 -3.33 7.65
CA ASN A 63 -11.26 -2.79 7.80
C ASN A 63 -11.30 -1.27 7.95
N TYR A 64 -10.63 -0.75 8.98
CA TYR A 64 -10.70 0.66 9.35
C TYR A 64 -9.31 1.25 9.52
N TRP A 65 -9.18 2.51 9.13
CA TRP A 65 -8.05 3.34 9.50
C TRP A 65 -8.18 3.81 10.94
N THR A 66 -7.07 3.84 11.67
CA THR A 66 -6.99 4.43 13.01
C THR A 66 -5.62 5.08 13.23
N ASP A 67 -5.53 5.93 14.23
CA ASP A 67 -4.26 6.46 14.72
C ASP A 67 -4.29 6.66 16.24
N ALA A 68 -3.20 7.18 16.80
CA ALA A 68 -3.12 7.45 18.24
C ALA A 68 -3.90 8.71 18.69
N ASN A 69 -4.48 9.48 17.76
CA ASN A 69 -5.25 10.71 18.00
C ASN A 69 -6.76 10.52 17.85
N GLY A 70 -7.19 9.29 17.51
CA GLY A 70 -8.60 8.94 17.37
C GLY A 70 -9.14 9.13 15.95
N PHE A 71 -8.27 9.14 14.93
CA PHE A 71 -8.72 9.03 13.54
C PHE A 71 -9.46 7.70 13.37
N ASP A 72 -10.61 7.74 12.71
CA ASP A 72 -11.44 6.57 12.44
C ASP A 72 -12.15 6.75 11.09
N SER A 73 -11.77 5.92 10.11
CA SER A 73 -12.34 5.94 8.77
C SER A 73 -12.31 4.53 8.17
N VAL A 74 -13.25 4.21 7.30
CA VAL A 74 -13.26 2.91 6.60
C VAL A 74 -12.14 2.87 5.58
N CYS A 75 -11.36 1.78 5.56
CA CYS A 75 -10.41 1.51 4.48
C CYS A 75 -11.17 0.98 3.26
N THR A 76 -11.03 1.65 2.13
CA THR A 76 -11.78 1.38 0.90
C THR A 76 -10.87 1.00 -0.27
N ALA A 77 -11.46 0.58 -1.38
CA ALA A 77 -10.74 0.33 -2.62
C ALA A 77 -10.00 1.58 -3.15
N GLN A 78 -10.53 2.78 -2.87
CA GLN A 78 -9.88 4.04 -3.26
C GLN A 78 -8.55 4.26 -2.53
N ASP A 79 -8.40 3.80 -1.30
CA ASP A 79 -7.14 3.90 -0.57
C ASP A 79 -6.04 3.05 -1.22
N PHE A 80 -6.42 1.90 -1.81
CA PHE A 80 -5.49 1.09 -2.61
C PHE A 80 -5.16 1.77 -3.95
N VAL A 81 -6.16 2.31 -4.66
CA VAL A 81 -5.93 3.07 -5.90
C VAL A 81 -4.97 4.21 -5.62
N PHE A 82 -5.20 5.00 -4.58
CA PHE A 82 -4.35 6.12 -4.20
C PHE A 82 -2.93 5.66 -3.81
N GLY A 83 -2.80 4.58 -3.04
CA GLY A 83 -1.50 3.98 -2.69
C GLY A 83 -0.68 3.61 -3.92
N PHE A 84 -1.29 2.92 -4.90
CA PHE A 84 -0.63 2.58 -6.15
C PHE A 84 -0.34 3.81 -7.04
N GLN A 85 -1.24 4.80 -7.08
CA GLN A 85 -0.95 6.05 -7.79
C GLN A 85 0.27 6.75 -7.20
N ARG A 86 0.38 6.84 -5.87
CA ARG A 86 1.56 7.37 -5.19
C ARG A 86 2.83 6.56 -5.51
N LEU A 87 2.73 5.23 -5.55
CA LEU A 87 3.86 4.35 -5.87
C LEU A 87 4.48 4.69 -7.24
N PHE A 88 3.65 5.06 -8.22
CA PHE A 88 4.12 5.35 -9.58
C PHE A 88 4.23 6.83 -9.91
N ASP A 89 3.69 7.74 -9.10
CA ASP A 89 3.87 9.18 -9.30
C ASP A 89 5.36 9.52 -9.22
N PRO A 90 5.97 10.11 -10.27
CA PRO A 90 7.37 10.54 -10.24
C PRO A 90 7.71 11.47 -9.08
N ALA A 91 6.74 12.25 -8.58
CA ALA A 91 6.93 13.16 -7.46
C ALA A 91 7.18 12.42 -6.15
N THR A 92 6.64 11.21 -5.97
CA THR A 92 6.86 10.37 -4.78
C THR A 92 8.29 9.82 -4.71
N ARG A 93 8.93 9.56 -5.86
CA ARG A 93 10.27 8.95 -5.95
C ARG A 93 10.36 7.62 -5.20
N ALA A 94 9.31 6.81 -5.32
CA ALA A 94 9.22 5.51 -4.65
C ALA A 94 10.37 4.58 -5.07
N PRO A 95 11.20 4.12 -4.14
CA PRO A 95 12.44 3.38 -4.47
C PRO A 95 12.16 2.00 -5.06
N ARG A 96 11.01 1.41 -4.73
CA ARG A 96 10.62 0.05 -5.14
C ARG A 96 9.54 0.02 -6.24
N ALA A 97 9.23 1.16 -6.89
CA ALA A 97 8.21 1.23 -7.94
C ALA A 97 8.46 0.24 -9.10
N SER A 98 9.73 0.00 -9.44
CA SER A 98 10.10 -0.88 -10.56
C SER A 98 9.72 -2.35 -10.36
N GLU A 99 9.52 -2.81 -9.13
CA GLU A 99 9.12 -4.17 -8.79
C GLU A 99 7.67 -4.46 -9.24
N TYR A 100 6.85 -3.41 -9.43
CA TYR A 100 5.44 -3.47 -9.80
C TYR A 100 5.17 -3.04 -11.26
N PHE A 101 6.19 -2.99 -12.11
CA PHE A 101 6.02 -2.58 -13.52
C PHE A 101 5.27 -3.61 -14.38
N CYS A 102 4.84 -4.72 -13.81
CA CYS A 102 3.84 -5.60 -14.42
C CYS A 102 2.44 -4.96 -14.45
N ILE A 103 2.13 -3.97 -13.59
CA ILE A 103 0.84 -3.27 -13.61
C ILE A 103 0.76 -2.36 -14.84
N LYS A 104 -0.38 -2.40 -15.53
CA LYS A 104 -0.66 -1.66 -16.75
C LYS A 104 -0.42 -0.16 -16.59
N ASN A 105 0.31 0.43 -17.53
CA ASN A 105 0.74 1.83 -17.59
C ASN A 105 1.70 2.28 -16.46
N SER A 106 2.04 1.45 -15.50
CA SER A 106 2.86 1.82 -14.33
C SER A 106 4.22 2.40 -14.73
N ARG A 107 4.94 1.74 -15.63
CA ARG A 107 6.24 2.20 -16.15
C ARG A 107 6.13 3.54 -16.88
N ALA A 108 5.10 3.73 -17.71
CA ALA A 108 4.90 4.96 -18.48
C ALA A 108 4.53 6.13 -17.57
N ILE A 109 3.75 5.90 -16.51
CA ILE A 109 3.45 6.89 -15.48
C ILE A 109 4.71 7.23 -14.69
N ASN A 110 5.43 6.24 -14.19
CA ASN A 110 6.62 6.44 -13.37
C ASN A 110 7.76 7.19 -14.11
N SER A 111 7.85 7.01 -15.43
CA SER A 111 8.80 7.75 -16.27
C SER A 111 8.33 9.17 -16.66
N GLY A 112 7.08 9.54 -16.34
CA GLY A 112 6.47 10.80 -16.76
C GLY A 112 5.98 10.83 -18.21
N ALA A 113 6.04 9.71 -18.94
CA ALA A 113 5.48 9.59 -20.30
C ALA A 113 3.95 9.69 -20.31
N ILE A 114 3.31 9.28 -19.23
CA ILE A 114 1.89 9.48 -18.94
C ILE A 114 1.80 10.27 -17.65
N SER A 115 1.21 11.47 -17.68
CA SER A 115 1.01 12.32 -16.49
C SER A 115 -0.34 12.09 -15.80
N ASP A 116 -1.29 11.43 -16.46
CA ASP A 116 -2.61 11.13 -15.95
C ASP A 116 -2.59 9.83 -15.13
N LEU A 117 -2.56 9.94 -13.81
CA LEU A 117 -2.54 8.81 -12.88
C LEU A 117 -3.81 7.93 -12.96
N SER A 118 -4.93 8.47 -13.47
CA SER A 118 -6.17 7.69 -13.64
C SER A 118 -6.06 6.60 -14.71
N ARG A 119 -5.01 6.65 -15.56
CA ARG A 119 -4.71 5.63 -16.58
C ARG A 119 -3.96 4.41 -16.03
N LEU A 120 -3.57 4.44 -14.76
CA LEU A 120 -2.99 3.28 -14.08
C LEU A 120 -3.97 2.10 -14.14
N GLY A 121 -3.48 0.90 -14.37
CA GLY A 121 -4.26 -0.34 -14.35
C GLY A 121 -4.78 -0.74 -12.97
N VAL A 122 -5.10 0.21 -12.10
CA VAL A 122 -5.67 -0.02 -10.76
C VAL A 122 -6.92 0.85 -10.62
N THR A 123 -8.08 0.23 -10.49
CA THR A 123 -9.37 0.94 -10.45
C THR A 123 -10.28 0.38 -9.37
N ALA A 124 -11.12 1.26 -8.80
CA ALA A 124 -12.14 0.88 -7.82
C ALA A 124 -13.53 1.01 -8.44
N SER A 125 -14.41 0.05 -8.11
CA SER A 125 -15.84 0.10 -8.39
C SER A 125 -16.60 0.14 -7.06
N GLY A 126 -17.00 1.35 -6.65
CA GLY A 126 -17.51 1.57 -5.31
C GLY A 126 -16.43 1.45 -4.23
N ASN A 127 -16.84 1.14 -3.00
CA ASN A 127 -15.93 1.14 -1.84
C ASN A 127 -15.16 -0.17 -1.65
N TYR A 128 -15.68 -1.30 -2.18
CA TYR A 128 -15.20 -2.63 -1.80
C TYR A 128 -14.84 -3.54 -2.98
N GLU A 129 -14.75 -2.98 -4.17
CA GLU A 129 -14.32 -3.72 -5.35
C GLU A 129 -13.11 -3.04 -5.98
N LEU A 130 -12.00 -3.75 -6.07
CA LEU A 130 -10.75 -3.31 -6.68
C LEU A 130 -10.41 -4.20 -7.87
N THR A 131 -10.04 -3.58 -8.98
CA THR A 131 -9.52 -4.30 -10.15
C THR A 131 -8.09 -3.84 -10.44
N ILE A 132 -7.19 -4.80 -10.64
CA ILE A 132 -5.81 -4.56 -11.07
C ILE A 132 -5.59 -5.26 -12.41
N GLU A 133 -5.19 -4.50 -13.42
CA GLU A 133 -4.83 -4.98 -14.74
C GLU A 133 -3.30 -4.99 -14.92
N LEU A 134 -2.76 -6.09 -15.44
CA LEU A 134 -1.34 -6.25 -15.74
C LEU A 134 -1.05 -6.03 -17.23
N GLU A 135 0.19 -5.62 -17.56
CA GLU A 135 0.72 -5.57 -18.93
C GLU A 135 1.06 -6.97 -19.48
N TYR A 136 1.48 -7.86 -18.59
CA TYR A 136 1.82 -9.24 -18.87
C TYR A 136 1.53 -10.11 -17.66
N PRO A 137 1.23 -11.40 -17.82
CA PRO A 137 0.97 -12.30 -16.71
C PRO A 137 2.22 -12.44 -15.84
N ASP A 138 2.04 -12.26 -14.53
CA ASP A 138 3.10 -12.47 -13.53
C ASP A 138 2.61 -13.41 -12.42
N PRO A 139 3.07 -14.67 -12.37
CA PRO A 139 2.68 -15.61 -11.33
C PRO A 139 3.07 -15.17 -9.92
N ASN A 140 4.05 -14.28 -9.78
CA ASN A 140 4.51 -13.76 -8.49
C ASN A 140 3.73 -12.51 -8.05
N PHE A 141 2.86 -11.96 -8.90
CA PHE A 141 2.13 -10.74 -8.59
C PHE A 141 1.34 -10.81 -7.26
N PRO A 142 0.64 -11.92 -6.91
CA PRO A 142 -0.02 -12.03 -5.62
C PRO A 142 0.94 -11.90 -4.41
N MET A 143 2.19 -12.36 -4.55
CA MET A 143 3.22 -12.20 -3.51
C MET A 143 3.59 -10.73 -3.33
N LEU A 144 3.73 -9.95 -4.40
CA LEU A 144 4.01 -8.52 -4.34
C LEU A 144 2.93 -7.74 -3.57
N LEU A 145 1.69 -8.22 -3.58
CA LEU A 145 0.58 -7.58 -2.87
C LEU A 145 0.64 -7.72 -1.34
N THR A 146 1.58 -8.51 -0.82
CA THR A 146 1.85 -8.63 0.64
C THR A 146 2.91 -7.65 1.13
N GLU A 147 3.63 -7.01 0.22
CA GLU A 147 4.77 -6.16 0.51
C GLU A 147 4.37 -4.70 0.79
N ALA A 148 5.25 -3.97 1.50
CA ALA A 148 5.00 -2.59 1.91
C ALA A 148 4.53 -1.65 0.78
N PRO A 149 5.12 -1.63 -0.43
CA PRO A 149 4.71 -0.71 -1.49
C PRO A 149 3.26 -0.88 -1.96
N ALA A 150 2.67 -2.09 -1.77
CA ALA A 150 1.29 -2.40 -2.15
C ALA A 150 0.27 -2.11 -1.03
N MET A 151 0.69 -1.58 0.12
CA MET A 151 -0.22 -1.21 1.19
C MET A 151 -1.10 -0.02 0.79
N PRO A 152 -2.34 0.07 1.31
CA PRO A 152 -3.22 1.18 1.03
C PRO A 152 -2.69 2.49 1.65
N CYS A 153 -3.17 3.63 1.13
CA CYS A 153 -2.89 4.94 1.68
C CYS A 153 -4.19 5.75 1.74
N SER A 154 -4.60 6.18 2.92
CA SER A 154 -5.74 7.09 3.06
C SER A 154 -5.38 8.45 2.46
N GLU A 155 -6.09 8.86 1.39
CA GLU A 155 -5.85 10.14 0.73
C GLU A 155 -6.16 11.32 1.66
N GLU A 156 -7.27 11.25 2.41
CA GLU A 156 -7.63 12.26 3.40
C GLU A 156 -6.52 12.47 4.44
N TYR A 157 -6.03 11.37 5.01
CA TYR A 157 -4.96 11.43 6.01
C TYR A 157 -3.65 11.90 5.41
N PHE A 158 -3.32 11.46 4.18
CA PHE A 158 -2.13 11.90 3.46
C PHE A 158 -2.13 13.42 3.25
N ILE A 159 -3.24 13.97 2.78
CA ILE A 159 -3.39 15.42 2.57
C ILE A 159 -3.27 16.18 3.90
N SER A 160 -3.93 15.69 4.96
CA SER A 160 -3.88 16.31 6.30
C SER A 160 -2.49 16.30 6.91
N SER A 161 -1.65 15.35 6.55
CA SER A 161 -0.25 15.22 7.03
C SER A 161 0.70 16.29 6.49
N GLN A 162 0.30 17.06 5.46
CA GLN A 162 1.06 18.16 4.87
C GLN A 162 2.51 17.78 4.50
N GLY A 163 2.68 16.65 3.83
CA GLY A 163 3.97 16.11 3.38
C GLY A 163 4.78 15.40 4.47
N ARG A 164 4.20 15.11 5.62
CA ARG A 164 4.84 14.40 6.73
C ARG A 164 4.31 12.99 6.98
N TYR A 165 3.58 12.44 6.01
CA TYR A 165 3.02 11.09 6.12
C TYR A 165 4.09 10.05 6.46
N GLY A 166 3.87 9.27 7.51
CA GLY A 166 4.81 8.23 7.95
C GLY A 166 6.10 8.73 8.63
N LEU A 167 6.22 10.04 8.98
CA LEU A 167 7.44 10.61 9.55
C LEU A 167 7.37 10.85 11.06
N SER A 168 6.20 10.68 11.67
CA SER A 168 6.01 10.79 13.12
C SER A 168 4.80 9.98 13.57
N ARG A 169 4.67 9.78 14.89
CA ARG A 169 3.49 9.17 15.49
C ARG A 169 2.18 9.81 15.01
N ASP A 170 2.15 11.15 14.94
CA ASP A 170 0.94 11.94 14.62
C ASP A 170 0.64 12.00 13.12
N THR A 171 1.49 11.44 12.29
CA THR A 171 1.34 11.40 10.83
C THR A 171 1.42 9.98 10.26
N THR A 172 1.26 8.98 11.12
CA THR A 172 1.28 7.55 10.74
C THR A 172 -0.06 6.91 11.12
N PRO A 173 -0.98 6.77 10.15
CA PRO A 173 -2.21 6.01 10.35
C PRO A 173 -1.92 4.50 10.24
N SER A 174 -2.88 3.70 10.64
CA SER A 174 -2.83 2.25 10.56
C SER A 174 -4.18 1.70 10.13
N ASN A 175 -4.18 0.72 9.23
CA ASN A 175 -5.33 -0.12 8.94
C ASN A 175 -5.09 -1.58 9.35
N GLY A 176 -4.02 -1.85 10.08
CA GLY A 176 -3.60 -3.16 10.56
C GLY A 176 -4.04 -3.45 12.01
N ALA A 177 -3.43 -4.50 12.57
CA ALA A 177 -3.75 -4.96 13.92
C ALA A 177 -3.22 -4.04 15.04
N PHE A 178 -2.25 -3.19 14.73
CA PHE A 178 -1.61 -2.29 15.68
C PHE A 178 -1.60 -0.86 15.14
N TYR A 179 -1.57 0.11 16.04
CA TYR A 179 -1.31 1.51 15.73
C TYR A 179 -0.10 2.03 16.52
N LEU A 180 0.54 3.06 15.99
CA LEU A 180 1.73 3.65 16.59
C LEU A 180 1.37 4.54 17.78
N ARG A 181 1.56 4.04 18.99
CA ARG A 181 1.22 4.78 20.23
C ARG A 181 2.25 5.86 20.56
N THR A 182 3.54 5.53 20.42
CA THR A 182 4.66 6.43 20.72
C THR A 182 5.80 6.17 19.76
N TRP A 183 6.50 7.24 19.36
CA TRP A 183 7.72 7.15 18.58
C TRP A 183 8.73 8.13 19.16
N ASN A 184 9.66 7.61 19.94
CA ASN A 184 10.75 8.40 20.49
C ASN A 184 11.98 8.16 19.63
N TYR A 185 12.41 9.19 18.93
CA TYR A 185 13.65 9.17 18.19
C TYR A 185 14.83 9.28 19.17
N ASP A 186 15.69 8.24 19.20
CA ASP A 186 16.96 8.29 19.89
C ASP A 186 18.08 8.48 18.84
N PRO A 187 18.74 9.65 18.80
CA PRO A 187 19.80 9.90 17.82
C PRO A 187 21.08 9.09 18.08
N TYR A 188 21.14 8.33 19.17
CA TYR A 188 22.33 7.56 19.57
C TYR A 188 22.19 6.04 19.39
N THR A 189 21.05 5.53 18.85
CA THR A 189 20.83 4.11 18.54
C THR A 189 20.79 3.84 17.04
#